data_2ba5bbd7c9b3b75a4d5a83b30624525d
#
_entry.id   2ba5bbd7c9b3b75a4d5a83b30624525d
#
_cell.length_a   1.000
_cell.length_b   1.000
_cell.length_c   1.000
_cell.angle_alpha   90.00
_cell.angle_beta   90.00
_cell.angle_gamma   90.00
#
_symmetry.space_group_name_H-M   'P 1'
#
loop_
_entity.id
_entity.type
_entity.pdbx_description
1 polymer ?
#
loop_
_entity_poly.entity_id
_entity_poly.type
_entity_poly.pdbx_seq_one_letter_code
_entity_poly.pdbx_strand_id
1 'polypeptide(L)'
;MEEQLKNSKKILLLMMCLLCVCMLTACTVKHRRQRNSVSATGSPVNTKTLTGVVTGQDVEKQNITVRELDSNLESVLYYDSTAAVTNKFGETITAEQITTGEILELAYRTSDTLLVSAAVPEDVWE
;
A
#
# COMPACT_ATOMS: atom_id res chain seq x y z
N MET A 1 -11.34 -40.64 -47.05
CA MET A 1 -11.70 -40.51 -45.63
C MET A 1 -10.53 -40.52 -44.67
N GLU A 2 -9.52 -41.31 -44.87
CA GLU A 2 -8.36 -41.35 -44.00
C GLU A 2 -7.49 -40.11 -44.09
N GLU A 3 -7.39 -39.45 -45.24
CA GLU A 3 -6.63 -38.20 -45.39
C GLU A 3 -7.29 -37.01 -44.68
N GLN A 4 -8.59 -36.94 -44.63
CA GLN A 4 -9.30 -35.88 -43.93
C GLN A 4 -9.13 -36.00 -42.40
N LEU A 5 -9.09 -37.21 -41.88
CA LEU A 5 -8.86 -37.47 -40.46
C LEU A 5 -7.40 -37.11 -40.05
N LYS A 6 -6.43 -37.41 -40.89
CA LYS A 6 -5.05 -37.00 -40.67
C LYS A 6 -4.86 -35.49 -40.68
N ASN A 7 -5.53 -34.81 -41.58
CA ASN A 7 -5.45 -33.36 -41.67
C ASN A 7 -6.16 -32.66 -40.47
N SER A 8 -7.30 -33.19 -40.05
CA SER A 8 -8.00 -32.62 -38.91
C SER A 8 -7.24 -32.82 -37.60
N LYS A 9 -6.53 -33.93 -37.44
CA LYS A 9 -5.65 -34.15 -36.28
C LYS A 9 -4.45 -33.23 -36.30
N LYS A 10 -3.85 -32.97 -37.44
CA LYS A 10 -2.74 -32.03 -37.62
C LYS A 10 -3.18 -30.59 -37.34
N ILE A 11 -4.36 -30.20 -37.80
CA ILE A 11 -4.94 -28.89 -37.57
C ILE A 11 -5.27 -28.71 -36.09
N LEU A 12 -5.82 -29.76 -35.45
CA LEU A 12 -6.11 -29.73 -34.01
C LEU A 12 -4.85 -29.59 -33.18
N LEU A 13 -3.78 -30.30 -33.54
CA LEU A 13 -2.48 -30.22 -32.86
C LEU A 13 -1.85 -28.83 -33.01
N LEU A 14 -1.94 -28.26 -34.21
CA LEU A 14 -1.47 -26.90 -34.49
C LEU A 14 -2.26 -25.85 -33.71
N MET A 15 -3.58 -26.00 -33.63
CA MET A 15 -4.43 -25.12 -32.85
C MET A 15 -4.12 -25.18 -31.34
N MET A 16 -3.89 -26.37 -30.81
CA MET A 16 -3.51 -26.53 -29.41
C MET A 16 -2.14 -25.92 -29.10
N CYS A 17 -1.17 -26.07 -29.98
CA CYS A 17 0.16 -25.44 -29.84
C CYS A 17 0.06 -23.91 -29.88
N LEU A 18 -0.78 -23.39 -30.76
CA LEU A 18 -0.98 -21.92 -30.86
C LEU A 18 -1.64 -21.36 -29.59
N LEU A 19 -2.61 -22.07 -29.04
CA LEU A 19 -3.26 -21.69 -27.78
C LEU A 19 -2.28 -21.73 -26.61
N CYS A 20 -1.42 -22.73 -26.56
CA CYS A 20 -0.39 -22.82 -25.50
C CYS A 20 0.62 -21.68 -25.59
N VAL A 21 1.05 -21.31 -26.78
CA VAL A 21 1.96 -20.19 -26.99
C VAL A 21 1.31 -18.85 -26.60
N CYS A 22 0.03 -18.67 -26.92
CA CYS A 22 -0.72 -17.48 -26.51
C CYS A 22 -0.87 -17.37 -25.00
N MET A 23 -1.11 -18.48 -24.31
CA MET A 23 -1.20 -18.51 -22.85
C MET A 23 0.14 -18.15 -22.18
N LEU A 24 1.23 -18.67 -22.70
CA LEU A 24 2.58 -18.36 -22.19
C LEU A 24 2.96 -16.90 -22.41
N THR A 25 2.63 -16.34 -23.58
CA THR A 25 2.87 -14.93 -23.85
C THR A 25 2.03 -14.01 -22.98
N ALA A 26 0.78 -14.34 -22.74
CA ALA A 26 -0.10 -13.57 -21.87
C ALA A 26 0.39 -13.58 -20.41
N CYS A 27 0.84 -14.70 -19.91
CA CYS A 27 1.44 -14.79 -18.58
C CYS A 27 2.73 -13.98 -18.45
N THR A 28 3.58 -14.00 -19.47
CA THR A 28 4.83 -13.22 -19.48
C THR A 28 4.55 -11.72 -19.51
N VAL A 29 3.54 -11.30 -20.27
CA VAL A 29 3.13 -9.89 -20.36
C VAL A 29 2.54 -9.42 -19.03
N LYS A 30 1.72 -10.22 -18.38
CA LYS A 30 1.19 -9.90 -17.05
C LYS A 30 2.30 -9.78 -16.01
N HIS A 31 3.28 -10.63 -16.06
CA HIS A 31 4.43 -10.59 -15.14
C HIS A 31 5.31 -9.35 -15.38
N ARG A 32 5.50 -8.97 -16.62
CA ARG A 32 6.22 -7.73 -16.97
C ARG A 32 5.47 -6.49 -16.54
N ARG A 33 4.14 -6.47 -16.64
CA ARG A 33 3.32 -5.33 -16.17
C ARG A 33 3.41 -5.18 -14.67
N GLN A 34 3.42 -6.25 -13.91
CA GLN A 34 3.63 -6.20 -12.47
C GLN A 34 5.01 -5.70 -12.10
N ARG A 35 6.04 -6.12 -12.80
CA ARG A 35 7.40 -5.61 -12.63
C ARG A 35 7.52 -4.14 -12.99
N ASN A 36 6.88 -3.73 -14.07
CA ASN A 36 6.89 -2.33 -14.47
C ASN A 36 6.12 -1.45 -13.51
N SER A 37 5.02 -1.93 -12.93
CA SER A 37 4.32 -1.18 -11.90
C SER A 37 5.13 -1.12 -10.60
N VAL A 38 5.90 -2.15 -10.27
CA VAL A 38 6.81 -2.13 -9.12
C VAL A 38 8.02 -1.24 -9.39
N SER A 39 8.55 -1.22 -10.61
CA SER A 39 9.65 -0.30 -10.97
C SER A 39 9.16 1.12 -11.25
N ALA A 40 7.91 1.29 -11.68
CA ALA A 40 7.28 2.61 -11.78
C ALA A 40 6.99 3.19 -10.40
N THR A 41 6.92 2.38 -9.35
CA THR A 41 6.95 2.85 -7.97
C THR A 41 8.32 3.38 -7.55
N GLY A 42 9.31 3.36 -8.42
CA GLY A 42 10.45 4.24 -8.34
C GLY A 42 10.05 5.72 -8.46
N SER A 43 8.83 6.05 -8.93
CA SER A 43 8.25 7.37 -8.66
C SER A 43 7.99 7.42 -7.16
N PRO A 44 8.58 8.39 -6.47
CA PRO A 44 8.47 8.43 -5.04
C PRO A 44 7.00 8.59 -4.66
N VAL A 45 6.46 7.60 -3.96
CA VAL A 45 5.33 7.88 -3.09
C VAL A 45 5.85 8.95 -2.17
N ASN A 46 5.50 10.19 -2.42
CA ASN A 46 5.94 11.30 -1.59
C ASN A 46 5.37 11.11 -0.20
N THR A 47 6.21 10.60 0.68
CA THR A 47 5.89 10.41 2.08
C THR A 47 6.48 11.58 2.85
N LYS A 48 5.70 12.19 3.70
CA LYS A 48 6.13 13.26 4.59
C LYS A 48 6.05 12.78 6.03
N THR A 49 7.01 13.17 6.85
CA THR A 49 7.04 12.85 8.27
C THR A 49 6.75 14.12 9.07
N LEU A 50 5.93 14.00 10.09
CA LEU A 50 5.69 15.07 11.05
C LEU A 50 5.66 14.51 12.48
N THR A 51 6.00 15.35 13.45
CA THR A 51 5.84 15.05 14.87
C THR A 51 4.75 15.96 15.43
N GLY A 52 3.76 15.39 16.05
CA GLY A 52 2.62 16.15 16.53
C GLY A 52 1.85 15.47 17.63
N VAL A 53 0.93 16.22 18.20
CA VAL A 53 0.00 15.77 19.24
C VAL A 53 -1.32 15.41 18.61
N VAL A 54 -1.85 14.23 18.93
CA VAL A 54 -3.18 13.82 18.50
C VAL A 54 -4.23 14.63 19.26
N THR A 55 -4.97 15.46 18.54
CA THR A 55 -6.00 16.34 19.12
C THR A 55 -7.40 15.79 18.93
N GLY A 56 -7.59 14.83 18.03
CA GLY A 56 -8.89 14.21 17.77
C GLY A 56 -8.77 12.92 17.01
N GLN A 57 -9.82 12.13 17.06
CA GLN A 57 -9.91 10.87 16.33
C GLN A 57 -11.35 10.60 15.95
N ASP A 58 -11.57 10.19 14.71
CA ASP A 58 -12.87 9.74 14.22
C ASP A 58 -12.74 8.33 13.67
N VAL A 59 -13.19 7.35 14.43
CA VAL A 59 -13.09 5.93 14.08
C VAL A 59 -14.01 5.58 12.91
N GLU A 60 -15.16 6.23 12.81
CA GLU A 60 -16.10 5.97 11.70
C GLU A 60 -15.54 6.43 10.35
N LYS A 61 -14.90 7.59 10.32
CA LYS A 61 -14.26 8.14 9.13
C LYS A 61 -12.83 7.64 8.94
N GLN A 62 -12.30 6.90 9.90
CA GLN A 62 -10.95 6.40 9.91
C GLN A 62 -9.90 7.51 9.70
N ASN A 63 -9.98 8.52 10.55
CA ASN A 63 -9.01 9.61 10.55
C ASN A 63 -8.60 10.02 11.95
N ILE A 64 -7.44 10.67 12.02
CA ILE A 64 -6.94 11.32 13.22
C ILE A 64 -6.62 12.77 12.89
N THR A 65 -6.80 13.65 13.86
CA THR A 65 -6.37 15.05 13.76
C THR A 65 -5.11 15.21 14.59
N VAL A 66 -4.07 15.75 13.98
CA VAL A 66 -2.76 15.92 14.61
C VAL A 66 -2.36 17.38 14.51
N ARG A 67 -1.91 17.95 15.61
CA ARG A 67 -1.31 19.28 15.62
C ARG A 67 0.21 19.14 15.62
N GLU A 68 0.83 19.63 14.57
CA GLU A 68 2.28 19.59 14.41
C GLU A 68 2.96 20.48 15.46
N LEU A 69 3.99 19.94 16.12
CA LEU A 69 4.66 20.65 17.21
C LEU A 69 5.44 21.88 16.71
N ASP A 70 6.05 21.79 15.54
CA ASP A 70 6.91 22.86 15.00
C ASP A 70 6.11 24.04 14.46
N SER A 71 5.05 23.77 13.71
CA SER A 71 4.25 24.80 13.02
C SER A 71 2.96 25.16 13.73
N ASN A 72 2.53 24.30 14.67
CA ASN A 72 1.26 24.41 15.38
C ASN A 72 0.03 24.28 14.46
N LEU A 73 0.23 23.77 13.24
CA LEU A 73 -0.84 23.53 12.28
C LEU A 73 -1.50 22.19 12.52
N GLU A 74 -2.81 22.16 12.35
CA GLU A 74 -3.57 20.92 12.42
C GLU A 74 -3.66 20.25 11.05
N SER A 75 -3.47 18.94 11.03
CA SER A 75 -3.63 18.11 9.85
C SER A 75 -4.53 16.92 10.15
N VAL A 76 -5.40 16.60 9.19
CA VAL A 76 -6.24 15.40 9.27
C VAL A 76 -5.59 14.31 8.43
N LEU A 77 -5.28 13.19 9.07
CA LEU A 77 -4.67 12.04 8.42
C LEU A 77 -5.65 10.87 8.44
N TYR A 78 -5.85 10.28 7.28
CA TYR A 78 -6.69 9.09 7.14
C TYR A 78 -5.85 7.84 7.33
N TYR A 79 -6.45 6.78 7.84
CA TYR A 79 -5.76 5.51 8.03
C TYR A 79 -6.61 4.34 7.53
N ASP A 80 -5.94 3.26 7.19
CA ASP A 80 -6.56 1.97 6.87
C ASP A 80 -5.85 0.85 7.63
N SER A 81 -6.19 -0.39 7.32
CA SER A 81 -5.59 -1.56 7.99
C SER A 81 -4.09 -1.74 7.69
N THR A 82 -3.54 -1.00 6.71
CA THR A 82 -2.13 -1.10 6.35
C THR A 82 -1.23 -0.17 7.17
N ALA A 83 -1.80 0.74 7.94
CA ALA A 83 -1.03 1.66 8.77
C ALA A 83 -0.26 0.90 9.86
N ALA A 84 1.05 1.09 9.90
CA ALA A 84 1.91 0.48 10.90
C ALA A 84 2.03 1.43 12.10
N VAL A 85 1.36 1.09 13.19
CA VAL A 85 1.34 1.92 14.41
C VAL A 85 2.02 1.16 15.55
N THR A 86 2.95 1.83 16.21
CA THR A 86 3.68 1.27 17.34
C THR A 86 3.46 2.15 18.57
N ASN A 87 3.13 1.53 19.70
CA ASN A 87 2.94 2.25 20.95
C ASN A 87 4.29 2.51 21.66
N LYS A 88 4.21 3.19 22.79
CA LYS A 88 5.39 3.52 23.60
C LYS A 88 6.18 2.31 24.12
N PHE A 89 5.59 1.14 24.12
CA PHE A 89 6.25 -0.11 24.55
C PHE A 89 6.87 -0.88 23.37
N GLY A 90 6.81 -0.33 22.15
CA GLY A 90 7.28 -1.01 20.94
C GLY A 90 6.32 -2.06 20.40
N GLU A 91 5.11 -2.12 20.91
CA GLU A 91 4.09 -3.07 20.46
C GLU A 91 3.34 -2.54 19.25
N THR A 92 3.05 -3.41 18.30
CA THR A 92 2.20 -3.06 17.16
C THR A 92 0.74 -2.97 17.60
N ILE A 93 0.14 -1.82 17.35
CA ILE A 93 -1.27 -1.57 17.63
C ILE A 93 -1.98 -1.15 16.36
N THR A 94 -3.30 -1.04 16.40
CA THR A 94 -4.08 -0.47 15.30
C THR A 94 -4.19 1.04 15.46
N ALA A 95 -4.42 1.74 14.34
CA ALA A 95 -4.58 3.20 14.37
C ALA A 95 -5.78 3.64 15.23
N GLU A 96 -6.79 2.79 15.36
CA GLU A 96 -7.96 3.04 16.21
C GLU A 96 -7.60 3.11 17.70
N GLN A 97 -6.50 2.52 18.12
CA GLN A 97 -6.02 2.50 19.49
C GLN A 97 -5.17 3.72 19.85
N ILE A 98 -4.93 4.62 18.91
CA ILE A 98 -4.23 5.89 19.18
C ILE A 98 -5.09 6.75 20.11
N THR A 99 -4.48 7.27 21.15
CA THR A 99 -5.17 8.05 22.19
C THR A 99 -4.97 9.55 21.94
N THR A 100 -6.01 10.33 22.16
CA THR A 100 -5.93 11.79 22.12
C THR A 100 -4.98 12.31 23.18
N GLY A 101 -4.10 13.25 22.80
CA GLY A 101 -3.07 13.81 23.68
C GLY A 101 -1.72 13.12 23.54
N GLU A 102 -1.64 12.03 22.80
CA GLU A 102 -0.40 11.29 22.57
C GLU A 102 0.48 12.02 21.54
N ILE A 103 1.77 12.09 21.81
CA ILE A 103 2.75 12.67 20.89
C ILE A 103 3.28 11.54 19.99
N LEU A 104 3.17 11.72 18.68
CA LEU A 104 3.56 10.71 17.71
C LEU A 104 4.42 11.31 16.61
N GLU A 105 5.37 10.51 16.15
CA GLU A 105 6.03 10.73 14.87
C GLU A 105 5.25 9.95 13.81
N LEU A 106 4.71 10.67 12.82
CA LEU A 106 3.82 10.10 11.82
C LEU A 106 4.41 10.28 10.43
N ALA A 107 4.33 9.23 9.63
CA ALA A 107 4.64 9.27 8.21
C ALA A 107 3.35 9.07 7.43
N TYR A 108 3.09 9.94 6.46
CA TYR A 108 1.88 9.88 5.64
C TYR A 108 2.19 10.20 4.17
N ARG A 109 1.35 9.69 3.30
CA ARG A 109 1.44 10.00 1.87
C ARG A 109 0.85 11.38 1.61
N THR A 110 1.56 12.20 0.86
CA THR A 110 1.13 13.57 0.57
C THR A 110 0.00 13.64 -0.46
N SER A 111 -0.16 12.60 -1.28
CA SER A 111 -1.19 12.57 -2.34
C SER A 111 -2.61 12.46 -1.79
N ASP A 112 -2.80 11.67 -0.73
CA ASP A 112 -4.11 11.36 -0.17
C ASP A 112 -4.16 11.51 1.36
N THR A 113 -3.10 12.00 1.98
CA THR A 113 -2.94 12.13 3.44
C THR A 113 -3.18 10.81 4.19
N LEU A 114 -2.83 9.69 3.55
CA LEU A 114 -2.97 8.37 4.15
C LEU A 114 -1.78 8.08 5.08
N LEU A 115 -2.09 7.73 6.32
CA LEU A 115 -1.09 7.37 7.32
C LEU A 115 -0.40 6.07 6.92
N VAL A 116 0.92 6.11 6.84
CA VAL A 116 1.76 4.95 6.55
C VAL A 116 2.26 4.31 7.84
N SER A 117 2.75 5.14 8.75
CA SER A 117 3.25 4.67 10.04
C SER A 117 3.11 5.74 11.11
N ALA A 118 3.03 5.31 12.35
CA ALA A 118 3.03 6.18 13.52
C ALA A 118 3.75 5.48 14.66
N ALA A 119 4.60 6.21 15.36
CA ALA A 119 5.35 5.70 16.49
C ALA A 119 5.55 6.79 17.52
N VAL A 120 5.73 6.40 18.77
CA VAL A 120 6.09 7.35 19.83
C VAL A 120 7.56 7.70 19.68
N PRO A 121 7.94 8.99 19.58
CA PRO A 121 9.34 9.38 19.45
C PRO A 121 10.13 9.00 20.70
N GLU A 122 11.36 8.56 20.50
CA GLU A 122 12.24 8.15 21.62
C GLU A 122 12.58 9.30 22.55
N ASP A 123 12.61 10.52 22.02
CA ASP A 123 13.00 11.72 22.76
C ASP A 123 11.97 12.19 23.80
N VAL A 124 10.77 11.63 23.77
CA VAL A 124 9.68 12.02 24.68
C VAL A 124 9.83 11.37 26.07
N TRP A 125 10.78 10.45 26.21
CA TRP A 125 10.97 9.68 27.44
C TRP A 125 11.97 10.28 28.42
N GLU A 126 12.63 11.32 28.00
CA GLU A 126 13.53 12.09 28.85
C GLU A 126 12.76 13.26 29.51
#